data_d4287539a954cadf2133e4a30b333166
#
_entry.id   d4287539a954cadf2133e4a30b333166
#
_cell.length_a   1.000
_cell.length_b   1.000
_cell.length_c   1.000
_cell.angle_alpha   90.00
_cell.angle_beta   90.00
_cell.angle_gamma   90.00
#
_symmetry.space_group_name_H-M   'P 1'
#
loop_
_entity.id
_entity.type
_entity.pdbx_description
1 polymer ?
#
loop_
_entity_poly.entity_id
_entity_poly.type
_entity_poly.pdbx_seq_one_letter_code
_entity_poly.pdbx_strand_id
1 'polypeptide(L)'
;MKKYTQADFDAFEVIDGIKQCPSGDYSDIRVFGKRCSFGNWCSFGERCSFGRGCSFGEGCSFGEWCSFGRGCSFGEWCSFGEGCSFGRGCSFEDKGEYIGDYPFLAFVGFGSRIGSKVYFFNLQDGIYVRCGCWLSDIAWFRERVKAKNTDAMYLDLCDLVERKFNRKN
;
A
#
# COMPACT_ATOMS: atom_id res chain seq x y z
N MET A 1 -8.19 -8.82 17.97
CA MET A 1 -7.17 -7.77 17.90
C MET A 1 -7.61 -6.65 18.81
N LYS A 2 -6.68 -6.03 19.56
CA LYS A 2 -7.03 -4.92 20.48
C LYS A 2 -7.40 -3.69 19.67
N LYS A 3 -8.53 -3.06 20.01
CA LYS A 3 -8.95 -1.79 19.44
C LYS A 3 -8.43 -0.63 20.28
N TYR A 4 -7.84 0.36 19.63
CA TYR A 4 -7.25 1.53 20.27
C TYR A 4 -8.11 2.76 20.04
N THR A 5 -8.23 3.57 21.10
CA THR A 5 -8.85 4.89 21.06
C THR A 5 -7.83 5.98 20.76
N GLN A 6 -8.31 7.21 20.51
CA GLN A 6 -7.41 8.36 20.37
C GLN A 6 -6.56 8.57 21.64
N ALA A 7 -7.17 8.38 22.82
CA ALA A 7 -6.44 8.52 24.10
C ALA A 7 -5.33 7.47 24.25
N ASP A 8 -5.57 6.23 23.83
CA ASP A 8 -4.52 5.19 23.81
C ASP A 8 -3.38 5.59 22.88
N PHE A 9 -3.72 6.05 21.66
CA PHE A 9 -2.72 6.49 20.68
C PHE A 9 -1.90 7.67 21.17
N ASP A 10 -2.54 8.65 21.82
CA ASP A 10 -1.85 9.82 22.36
C ASP A 10 -0.87 9.44 23.47
N ALA A 11 -1.20 8.41 24.25
CA ALA A 11 -0.41 7.91 25.37
C ALA A 11 0.74 6.95 24.95
N PHE A 12 0.82 6.53 23.70
CA PHE A 12 1.91 5.63 23.26
C PHE A 12 3.27 6.27 23.42
N GLU A 13 4.22 5.45 23.83
CA GLU A 13 5.61 5.85 24.06
C GLU A 13 6.26 6.41 22.80
N VAL A 14 7.13 7.39 23.00
CA VAL A 14 7.95 7.97 21.93
C VAL A 14 9.41 7.68 22.24
N ILE A 15 10.05 6.86 21.40
CA ILE A 15 11.47 6.49 21.51
C ILE A 15 12.20 7.14 20.32
N ASP A 16 13.25 7.90 20.59
CA ASP A 16 14.05 8.62 19.56
C ASP A 16 13.21 9.47 18.60
N GLY A 17 12.12 10.04 19.11
CA GLY A 17 11.19 10.85 18.32
C GLY A 17 10.27 10.05 17.39
N ILE A 18 10.18 8.74 17.58
CA ILE A 18 9.27 7.82 16.86
C ILE A 18 8.24 7.28 17.84
N LYS A 19 6.96 7.54 17.58
CA LYS A 19 5.85 6.99 18.37
C LYS A 19 5.71 5.49 18.09
N GLN A 20 5.77 4.68 19.15
CA GLN A 20 5.67 3.22 19.08
C GLN A 20 4.20 2.80 19.16
N CYS A 21 3.65 2.34 18.05
CA CYS A 21 2.24 1.97 17.93
C CYS A 21 2.11 0.44 17.82
N PRO A 22 1.63 -0.24 18.86
CA PRO A 22 1.51 -1.71 18.84
C PRO A 22 0.57 -2.21 17.74
N SER A 23 0.67 -3.50 17.41
CA SER A 23 -0.28 -4.17 16.54
C SER A 23 -1.71 -4.05 17.08
N GLY A 24 -2.66 -3.67 16.23
CA GLY A 24 -4.03 -3.47 16.68
C GLY A 24 -4.96 -2.81 15.67
N ASP A 25 -6.19 -2.58 16.12
CA ASP A 25 -7.24 -1.92 15.37
C ASP A 25 -7.29 -0.42 15.70
N TYR A 26 -7.00 0.40 14.71
CA TYR A 26 -7.00 1.86 14.74
C TYR A 26 -8.13 2.45 13.89
N SER A 27 -9.14 1.66 13.55
CA SER A 27 -10.19 2.04 12.59
C SER A 27 -11.01 3.28 12.98
N ASP A 28 -11.04 3.64 14.25
CA ASP A 28 -11.76 4.83 14.74
C ASP A 28 -10.89 6.09 14.79
N ILE A 29 -9.57 5.97 14.56
CA ILE A 29 -8.65 7.10 14.56
C ILE A 29 -8.43 7.56 13.12
N ARG A 30 -8.53 8.86 12.88
CA ARG A 30 -8.44 9.45 11.52
C ARG A 30 -7.16 10.21 11.27
N VAL A 31 -6.51 10.73 12.29
CA VAL A 31 -5.31 11.57 12.12
C VAL A 31 -4.16 10.99 12.94
N PHE A 32 -3.11 10.61 12.23
CA PHE A 32 -1.88 10.10 12.81
C PHE A 32 -0.76 11.09 12.53
N GLY A 33 0.01 11.42 13.55
CA GLY A 33 1.13 12.36 13.44
C GLY A 33 2.25 11.84 12.53
N LYS A 34 3.35 12.57 12.53
CA LYS A 34 4.59 12.17 11.87
C LYS A 34 5.36 11.15 12.70
N ARG A 35 6.19 10.32 12.03
CA ARG A 35 7.13 9.39 12.69
C ARG A 35 6.43 8.45 13.67
N CYS A 36 5.36 7.81 13.21
CA CYS A 36 4.70 6.72 13.91
C CYS A 36 5.18 5.39 13.34
N SER A 37 5.55 4.45 14.20
CA SER A 37 5.92 3.09 13.83
C SER A 37 4.80 2.14 14.28
N PHE A 38 4.10 1.55 13.34
CA PHE A 38 3.01 0.61 13.58
C PHE A 38 3.52 -0.82 13.43
N GLY A 39 3.10 -1.68 14.36
CA GLY A 39 3.39 -3.11 14.30
C GLY A 39 2.71 -3.80 13.12
N ASN A 40 2.86 -5.12 13.06
CA ASN A 40 2.24 -5.95 12.02
C ASN A 40 0.73 -6.07 12.21
N TRP A 41 0.01 -6.32 11.11
CA TRP A 41 -1.42 -6.62 11.11
C TRP A 41 -2.31 -5.51 11.68
N CYS A 42 -1.89 -4.26 11.56
CA CYS A 42 -2.71 -3.14 11.97
C CYS A 42 -3.86 -2.90 10.98
N SER A 43 -5.02 -2.52 11.53
CA SER A 43 -6.20 -2.13 10.75
C SER A 43 -6.46 -0.64 10.90
N PHE A 44 -6.64 0.06 9.79
CA PHE A 44 -6.99 1.49 9.74
C PHE A 44 -8.29 1.69 8.98
N GLY A 45 -9.13 2.58 9.46
CA GLY A 45 -10.38 2.93 8.79
C GLY A 45 -10.18 3.75 7.51
N GLU A 46 -11.28 4.19 6.95
CA GLU A 46 -11.27 5.08 5.79
C GLU A 46 -10.84 6.50 6.15
N ARG A 47 -10.32 7.26 5.16
CA ARG A 47 -9.97 8.68 5.28
C ARG A 47 -8.95 8.98 6.39
N CYS A 48 -8.08 8.03 6.68
CA CYS A 48 -7.00 8.23 7.62
C CYS A 48 -5.89 9.09 7.01
N SER A 49 -5.32 9.98 7.81
CA SER A 49 -4.20 10.81 7.43
C SER A 49 -2.97 10.48 8.27
N PHE A 50 -1.89 10.11 7.61
CA PHE A 50 -0.61 9.78 8.23
C PHE A 50 0.42 10.85 7.87
N GLY A 51 1.13 11.35 8.87
CA GLY A 51 2.20 12.30 8.66
C GLY A 51 3.42 11.68 7.99
N ARG A 52 4.45 12.48 7.76
CA ARG A 52 5.70 12.02 7.14
C ARG A 52 6.45 11.01 8.00
N GLY A 53 7.14 10.07 7.34
CA GLY A 53 8.07 9.15 7.99
C GLY A 53 7.38 8.13 8.91
N CYS A 54 6.15 7.75 8.61
CA CYS A 54 5.48 6.64 9.29
C CYS A 54 5.93 5.31 8.69
N SER A 55 6.07 4.30 9.53
CA SER A 55 6.35 2.93 9.11
C SER A 55 5.22 1.99 9.52
N PHE A 56 4.91 1.07 8.67
CA PHE A 56 3.85 0.08 8.87
C PHE A 56 4.43 -1.31 8.69
N GLY A 57 4.21 -2.17 9.65
CA GLY A 57 4.64 -3.56 9.59
C GLY A 57 3.89 -4.37 8.54
N GLU A 58 4.17 -5.65 8.51
CA GLU A 58 3.55 -6.61 7.61
C GLU A 58 2.03 -6.70 7.80
N GLY A 59 1.29 -6.94 6.71
CA GLY A 59 -0.13 -7.26 6.72
C GLY A 59 -1.06 -6.13 7.18
N CYS A 60 -0.61 -4.88 7.20
CA CYS A 60 -1.44 -3.75 7.57
C CYS A 60 -2.51 -3.48 6.50
N SER A 61 -3.73 -3.14 6.94
CA SER A 61 -4.86 -2.83 6.06
C SER A 61 -5.33 -1.38 6.25
N PHE A 62 -5.52 -0.69 5.14
CA PHE A 62 -5.96 0.70 5.11
C PHE A 62 -7.28 0.80 4.35
N GLY A 63 -8.26 1.49 4.93
CA GLY A 63 -9.52 1.80 4.27
C GLY A 63 -9.35 2.75 3.07
N GLU A 64 -10.47 3.14 2.49
CA GLU A 64 -10.48 4.04 1.33
C GLU A 64 -10.06 5.45 1.71
N TRP A 65 -9.51 6.19 0.71
CA TRP A 65 -9.16 7.61 0.80
C TRP A 65 -8.13 7.95 1.89
N CYS A 66 -7.29 7.01 2.26
CA CYS A 66 -6.19 7.28 3.18
C CYS A 66 -5.09 8.10 2.49
N SER A 67 -4.46 8.99 3.26
CA SER A 67 -3.34 9.80 2.77
C SER A 67 -2.08 9.54 3.59
N PHE A 68 -0.96 9.34 2.91
CA PHE A 68 0.33 9.07 3.52
C PHE A 68 1.31 10.18 3.18
N GLY A 69 1.93 10.76 4.21
CA GLY A 69 2.96 11.78 4.04
C GLY A 69 4.23 11.25 3.38
N ARG A 70 5.21 12.14 3.19
CA ARG A 70 6.49 11.79 2.57
C ARG A 70 7.28 10.78 3.40
N GLY A 71 7.97 9.84 2.71
CA GLY A 71 8.88 8.90 3.34
C GLY A 71 8.20 7.89 4.26
N CYS A 72 6.96 7.49 3.98
CA CYS A 72 6.32 6.38 4.68
C CYS A 72 6.81 5.05 4.09
N SER A 73 6.96 4.04 4.94
CA SER A 73 7.36 2.68 4.54
C SER A 73 6.29 1.67 4.90
N PHE A 74 6.08 0.70 4.03
CA PHE A 74 5.06 -0.33 4.17
C PHE A 74 5.70 -1.71 4.05
N GLY A 75 5.46 -2.57 5.03
CA GLY A 75 5.88 -3.96 5.03
C GLY A 75 5.11 -4.80 4.02
N GLU A 76 5.47 -6.08 3.95
CA GLU A 76 4.81 -7.05 3.08
C GLU A 76 3.31 -7.14 3.36
N TRP A 77 2.53 -7.52 2.34
CA TRP A 77 1.10 -7.84 2.47
C TRP A 77 0.20 -6.67 2.89
N CYS A 78 0.70 -5.43 2.87
CA CYS A 78 -0.14 -4.27 3.11
C CYS A 78 -1.21 -4.11 2.02
N SER A 79 -2.45 -3.80 2.42
CA SER A 79 -3.55 -3.58 1.51
C SER A 79 -4.11 -2.16 1.64
N PHE A 80 -4.48 -1.56 0.52
CA PHE A 80 -4.97 -0.18 0.46
C PHE A 80 -6.34 -0.13 -0.19
N GLY A 81 -7.27 0.62 0.41
CA GLY A 81 -8.55 0.93 -0.18
C GLY A 81 -8.43 1.84 -1.41
N GLU A 82 -9.54 2.08 -2.09
CA GLU A 82 -9.61 3.00 -3.21
C GLU A 82 -9.25 4.44 -2.79
N GLY A 83 -8.68 5.22 -3.72
CA GLY A 83 -8.41 6.64 -3.52
C GLY A 83 -7.29 6.96 -2.52
N CYS A 84 -6.48 5.98 -2.10
CA CYS A 84 -5.31 6.25 -1.27
C CYS A 84 -4.26 7.06 -2.03
N SER A 85 -3.60 7.98 -1.33
CA SER A 85 -2.54 8.83 -1.88
C SER A 85 -1.25 8.72 -1.08
N PHE A 86 -0.11 8.77 -1.78
CA PHE A 86 1.22 8.59 -1.19
C PHE A 86 2.09 9.81 -1.45
N GLY A 87 2.74 10.34 -0.41
CA GLY A 87 3.73 11.39 -0.51
C GLY A 87 5.02 10.90 -1.17
N ARG A 88 5.89 11.84 -1.60
CA ARG A 88 7.18 11.49 -2.21
C ARG A 88 8.03 10.66 -1.25
N GLY A 89 8.78 9.69 -1.80
CA GLY A 89 9.72 8.88 -1.04
C GLY A 89 9.06 7.81 -0.16
N CYS A 90 7.84 7.39 -0.46
CA CYS A 90 7.27 6.19 0.16
C CYS A 90 7.94 4.93 -0.42
N SER A 91 8.10 3.91 0.42
CA SER A 91 8.68 2.63 0.03
C SER A 91 7.74 1.47 0.34
N PHE A 92 7.81 0.41 -0.44
CA PHE A 92 6.96 -0.76 -0.32
C PHE A 92 7.83 -2.03 -0.32
N GLU A 93 7.85 -2.78 0.77
CA GLU A 93 8.53 -4.08 0.89
C GLU A 93 9.98 -4.06 0.42
N ASP A 94 10.74 -3.04 0.78
CA ASP A 94 12.13 -2.84 0.33
C ASP A 94 12.30 -2.74 -1.21
N LYS A 95 11.21 -2.51 -1.97
CA LYS A 95 11.23 -2.32 -3.43
C LYS A 95 11.59 -0.90 -3.86
N GLY A 96 12.03 -0.09 -2.92
CA GLY A 96 12.41 1.29 -3.19
C GLY A 96 11.24 2.28 -3.15
N GLU A 97 11.53 3.52 -3.52
CA GLU A 97 10.56 4.62 -3.54
C GLU A 97 9.74 4.59 -4.82
N TYR A 98 8.49 5.08 -4.75
CA TYR A 98 7.72 5.29 -5.98
C TYR A 98 8.28 6.47 -6.78
N ILE A 99 8.05 6.46 -8.08
CA ILE A 99 8.48 7.52 -9.00
C ILE A 99 7.32 8.02 -9.86
N GLY A 100 7.46 9.28 -10.35
CA GLY A 100 6.50 9.92 -11.24
C GLY A 100 5.28 10.50 -10.54
N ASP A 101 4.31 10.94 -11.33
CA ASP A 101 3.11 11.64 -10.86
C ASP A 101 2.04 10.67 -10.32
N TYR A 102 2.15 9.41 -10.69
CA TYR A 102 1.23 8.34 -10.30
C TYR A 102 1.97 7.28 -9.49
N PRO A 103 1.84 7.28 -8.15
CA PRO A 103 2.53 6.29 -7.31
C PRO A 103 1.99 4.87 -7.53
N PHE A 104 0.71 4.74 -7.83
CA PHE A 104 0.08 3.47 -8.20
C PHE A 104 -1.16 3.68 -9.05
N LEU A 105 -1.59 2.61 -9.72
CA LEU A 105 -2.90 2.47 -10.35
C LEU A 105 -3.61 1.28 -9.76
N ALA A 106 -4.93 1.40 -9.54
CA ALA A 106 -5.76 0.32 -9.02
C ALA A 106 -6.92 0.05 -9.97
N PHE A 107 -7.19 -1.22 -10.21
CA PHE A 107 -8.29 -1.67 -11.05
C PHE A 107 -9.19 -2.60 -10.23
N VAL A 108 -10.50 -2.35 -10.29
CA VAL A 108 -11.52 -3.15 -9.59
C VAL A 108 -12.16 -4.15 -10.55
N GLY A 109 -12.61 -5.28 -10.04
CA GLY A 109 -13.30 -6.30 -10.85
C GLY A 109 -12.37 -7.34 -11.46
N PHE A 110 -11.08 -7.28 -11.15
CA PHE A 110 -10.09 -8.26 -11.55
C PHE A 110 -9.78 -9.21 -10.39
N GLY A 111 -9.84 -10.50 -10.64
CA GLY A 111 -9.56 -11.53 -9.65
C GLY A 111 -10.72 -12.52 -9.48
N SER A 112 -10.50 -13.53 -8.64
CA SER A 112 -11.45 -14.64 -8.43
C SER A 112 -12.64 -14.27 -7.52
N ARG A 113 -12.65 -13.09 -6.94
CA ARG A 113 -13.69 -12.62 -6.02
C ARG A 113 -14.30 -11.31 -6.49
N ILE A 114 -15.61 -11.14 -6.30
CA ILE A 114 -16.31 -9.88 -6.55
C ILE A 114 -15.64 -8.77 -5.73
N GLY A 115 -15.29 -7.66 -6.39
CA GLY A 115 -14.64 -6.52 -5.75
C GLY A 115 -13.13 -6.68 -5.52
N SER A 116 -12.51 -7.76 -6.00
CA SER A 116 -11.05 -7.90 -5.97
C SER A 116 -10.39 -6.74 -6.73
N LYS A 117 -9.27 -6.30 -6.20
CA LYS A 117 -8.48 -5.20 -6.78
C LYS A 117 -7.12 -5.71 -7.21
N VAL A 118 -6.61 -5.12 -8.29
CA VAL A 118 -5.22 -5.28 -8.73
C VAL A 118 -4.56 -3.93 -8.67
N TYR A 119 -3.42 -3.86 -8.00
CA TYR A 119 -2.62 -2.64 -7.86
C TYR A 119 -1.34 -2.78 -8.67
N PHE A 120 -0.96 -1.70 -9.33
CA PHE A 120 0.31 -1.56 -10.02
C PHE A 120 1.06 -0.39 -9.39
N PHE A 121 2.20 -0.65 -8.80
CA PHE A 121 3.05 0.34 -8.13
C PHE A 121 4.21 0.75 -9.02
N ASN A 122 4.39 2.04 -9.22
CA ASN A 122 5.51 2.59 -9.99
C ASN A 122 6.66 2.91 -9.04
N LEU A 123 7.52 1.94 -8.79
CA LEU A 123 8.62 2.04 -7.84
C LEU A 123 9.95 2.29 -8.57
N GLN A 124 10.96 2.69 -7.82
CA GLN A 124 12.28 3.06 -8.36
C GLN A 124 12.92 1.93 -9.15
N ASP A 125 12.82 0.71 -8.68
CA ASP A 125 13.42 -0.49 -9.30
C ASP A 125 12.51 -1.20 -10.30
N GLY A 126 11.25 -0.77 -10.47
CA GLY A 126 10.34 -1.36 -11.44
C GLY A 126 8.86 -1.11 -11.19
N ILE A 127 8.05 -1.75 -12.02
CA ILE A 127 6.60 -1.80 -11.79
C ILE A 127 6.29 -3.11 -11.07
N TYR A 128 5.66 -2.97 -9.91
CA TYR A 128 5.22 -4.11 -9.11
C TYR A 128 3.70 -4.25 -9.15
N VAL A 129 3.24 -5.49 -9.16
CA VAL A 129 1.82 -5.83 -9.26
C VAL A 129 1.39 -6.59 -8.02
N ARG A 130 0.38 -6.08 -7.32
CA ARG A 130 -0.31 -6.80 -6.26
C ARG A 130 -1.67 -7.28 -6.76
N CYS A 131 -1.86 -8.59 -6.78
CA CYS A 131 -3.10 -9.24 -7.12
C CYS A 131 -3.48 -10.25 -6.02
N GLY A 132 -4.44 -9.89 -5.19
CA GLY A 132 -4.75 -10.65 -3.97
C GLY A 132 -3.58 -10.64 -2.99
N CYS A 133 -3.12 -11.83 -2.58
CA CYS A 133 -1.97 -11.99 -1.69
C CYS A 133 -0.60 -12.00 -2.41
N TRP A 134 -0.58 -11.83 -3.72
CA TRP A 134 0.64 -11.88 -4.52
C TRP A 134 1.18 -10.48 -4.77
N LEU A 135 2.48 -10.31 -4.52
CA LEU A 135 3.25 -9.17 -5.00
C LEU A 135 4.39 -9.69 -5.87
N SER A 136 4.55 -9.14 -7.06
CA SER A 136 5.63 -9.48 -7.98
C SER A 136 5.95 -8.32 -8.91
N ASP A 137 7.09 -8.37 -9.60
CA ASP A 137 7.31 -7.48 -10.73
C ASP A 137 6.33 -7.77 -11.88
N ILE A 138 6.17 -6.79 -12.76
CA ILE A 138 5.19 -6.88 -13.87
C ILE A 138 5.55 -7.98 -14.89
N ALA A 139 6.84 -8.27 -15.09
CA ALA A 139 7.29 -9.29 -16.04
C ALA A 139 6.89 -10.69 -15.54
N TRP A 140 7.18 -10.98 -14.27
CA TRP A 140 6.76 -12.23 -13.64
C TRP A 140 5.24 -12.37 -13.62
N PHE A 141 4.51 -11.29 -13.34
CA PHE A 141 3.04 -11.29 -13.35
C PHE A 141 2.50 -11.64 -14.74
N ARG A 142 3.06 -11.08 -15.83
CA ARG A 142 2.69 -11.43 -17.20
C ARG A 142 2.87 -12.91 -17.52
N GLU A 143 4.02 -13.47 -17.16
CA GLU A 143 4.30 -14.89 -17.40
C GLU A 143 3.33 -15.79 -16.63
N ARG A 144 2.99 -15.43 -15.41
CA ARG A 144 2.03 -16.18 -14.61
C ARG A 144 0.60 -16.12 -15.16
N VAL A 145 0.16 -14.96 -15.66
CA VAL A 145 -1.13 -14.81 -16.34
C VAL A 145 -1.21 -15.74 -17.55
N LYS A 146 -0.17 -15.75 -18.40
CA LYS A 146 -0.06 -16.65 -19.56
C LYS A 146 -0.09 -18.13 -19.14
N ALA A 147 0.73 -18.50 -18.17
CA ALA A 147 0.87 -19.90 -17.73
C ALA A 147 -0.42 -20.47 -17.12
N LYS A 148 -1.20 -19.63 -16.46
CA LYS A 148 -2.47 -20.06 -15.85
C LYS A 148 -3.67 -19.94 -16.76
N ASN A 149 -3.49 -19.45 -17.98
CA ASN A 149 -4.57 -19.16 -18.93
C ASN A 149 -5.71 -18.35 -18.27
N THR A 150 -5.33 -17.40 -17.43
CA THR A 150 -6.25 -16.47 -16.79
C THR A 150 -6.70 -15.40 -17.81
N ASP A 151 -7.69 -14.60 -17.45
CA ASP A 151 -8.26 -13.56 -18.30
C ASP A 151 -7.16 -12.70 -18.97
N ALA A 152 -7.16 -12.69 -20.31
CA ALA A 152 -6.19 -11.94 -21.13
C ALA A 152 -6.20 -10.42 -20.84
N MET A 153 -7.30 -9.89 -20.30
CA MET A 153 -7.39 -8.48 -19.90
C MET A 153 -6.33 -8.06 -18.89
N TYR A 154 -5.78 -9.01 -18.13
CA TYR A 154 -4.61 -8.70 -17.26
C TYR A 154 -3.37 -8.27 -18.05
N LEU A 155 -3.17 -8.84 -19.24
CA LEU A 155 -2.06 -8.47 -20.12
C LEU A 155 -2.28 -7.07 -20.69
N ASP A 156 -3.52 -6.74 -21.07
CA ASP A 156 -3.91 -5.40 -21.54
C ASP A 156 -3.71 -4.34 -20.44
N LEU A 157 -4.03 -4.69 -19.18
CA LEU A 157 -3.74 -3.82 -18.04
C LEU A 157 -2.26 -3.57 -17.87
N CYS A 158 -1.43 -4.60 -18.00
CA CYS A 158 0.02 -4.42 -17.93
C CYS A 158 0.52 -3.43 -19.00
N ASP A 159 0.04 -3.56 -20.24
CA ASP A 159 0.40 -2.67 -21.34
C ASP A 159 -0.07 -1.23 -21.09
N LEU A 160 -1.28 -1.07 -20.58
CA LEU A 160 -1.84 0.22 -20.22
C LEU A 160 -1.01 0.91 -19.14
N VAL A 161 -0.64 0.15 -18.10
CA VAL A 161 0.11 0.64 -16.95
C VAL A 161 1.52 1.06 -17.35
N GLU A 162 2.24 0.26 -18.14
CA GLU A 162 3.57 0.59 -18.65
C GLU A 162 3.55 1.89 -19.45
N ARG A 163 2.56 2.06 -20.32
CA ARG A 163 2.36 3.31 -21.08
C ARG A 163 2.07 4.50 -20.15
N LYS A 164 1.20 4.29 -19.14
CA LYS A 164 0.79 5.36 -18.21
C LYS A 164 1.94 5.81 -17.31
N PHE A 165 2.77 4.88 -16.87
CA PHE A 165 3.95 5.20 -16.08
C PHE A 165 5.13 5.71 -16.91
N ASN A 166 4.97 5.84 -18.25
CA ASN A 166 6.04 6.24 -19.18
C ASN A 166 7.33 5.42 -19.05
N ARG A 167 7.21 4.17 -18.64
CA ARG A 167 8.34 3.24 -18.68
C ARG A 167 8.43 2.69 -20.09
N LYS A 168 9.35 3.27 -20.87
CA LYS A 168 9.75 2.67 -22.14
C LYS A 168 10.63 1.46 -21.82
N ASN A 169 10.27 0.31 -22.38
CA ASN A 169 11.14 -0.85 -22.50
C ASN A 169 12.35 -0.50 -23.34
#